data_2a7c8fc799b93abfd7b8bc354cf4a00a
#
_entry.id   2a7c8fc799b93abfd7b8bc354cf4a00a
#
_cell.length_a   1.000
_cell.length_b   1.000
_cell.length_c   1.000
_cell.angle_alpha   90.00
_cell.angle_beta   90.00
_cell.angle_gamma   90.00
#
_symmetry.space_group_name_H-M   'P 1'
#
loop_
_entity.id
_entity.type
_entity.pdbx_description
1 polymer ?
#
loop_
_entity_poly.entity_id
_entity_poly.type
_entity_poly.pdbx_seq_one_letter_code
_entity_poly.pdbx_strand_id
1 'polypeptide(L)'
;AEEYHFACTNTTWTSNLMAVTNKEHFNESKANRIAVPQNKLSLKKYLAFYYPQWEIVDCDTQEDAAKLMETGRADCFVTEISSEENYSKKYGFYSVPLLNPVKSCFAVKSGNCSLLSILNKTIKAKPINLLAGSIAMYQSSARKVTLSEFIKDNFFMVLLISSIAVAAVLLTILKLL
;
A
#
# COMPACT_ATOMS: atom_id res chain seq x y z
N ALA A 1 -25.46 -3.35 1.47
CA ALA A 1 -25.55 -4.42 0.45
C ALA A 1 -26.98 -4.52 -0.12
N GLU A 2 -28.01 -4.35 0.71
CA GLU A 2 -29.42 -4.40 0.27
C GLU A 2 -29.77 -3.28 -0.71
N GLU A 3 -29.24 -2.09 -0.51
CA GLU A 3 -29.45 -0.90 -1.38
C GLU A 3 -28.99 -1.13 -2.82
N TYR A 4 -28.05 -2.04 -3.06
CA TYR A 4 -27.48 -2.32 -4.38
C TYR A 4 -27.89 -3.67 -4.97
N HIS A 5 -28.85 -4.38 -4.35
CA HIS A 5 -29.30 -5.70 -4.78
C HIS A 5 -28.18 -6.73 -4.94
N PHE A 6 -27.17 -6.69 -4.08
CA PHE A 6 -26.08 -7.66 -4.03
C PHE A 6 -26.08 -8.45 -2.71
N ALA A 7 -25.74 -9.72 -2.78
CA ALA A 7 -25.39 -10.56 -1.63
C ALA A 7 -23.87 -10.75 -1.59
N CYS A 8 -23.28 -10.62 -0.42
CA CYS A 8 -21.83 -10.83 -0.23
C CYS A 8 -21.54 -12.26 0.21
N THR A 9 -20.44 -12.83 -0.30
CA THR A 9 -19.90 -14.11 0.18
C THR A 9 -19.30 -13.97 1.58
N ASN A 10 -18.84 -15.08 2.14
CA ASN A 10 -17.92 -15.05 3.27
C ASN A 10 -16.67 -14.20 2.92
N THR A 11 -16.02 -13.67 3.94
CA THR A 11 -14.78 -12.91 3.77
C THR A 11 -13.72 -13.76 3.07
N THR A 12 -13.18 -13.25 1.98
CA THR A 12 -12.11 -13.89 1.19
C THR A 12 -10.73 -13.46 1.67
N TRP A 13 -10.62 -12.19 2.06
CA TRP A 13 -9.37 -11.57 2.47
C TRP A 13 -9.63 -10.48 3.52
N THR A 14 -8.70 -10.36 4.45
CA THR A 14 -8.69 -9.27 5.44
C THR A 14 -7.35 -8.58 5.36
N SER A 15 -7.35 -7.27 5.15
CA SER A 15 -6.14 -6.44 5.10
C SER A 15 -6.25 -5.28 6.09
N ASN A 16 -5.13 -4.91 6.69
CA ASN A 16 -5.04 -3.69 7.45
C ASN A 16 -4.67 -2.53 6.53
N LEU A 17 -5.29 -1.40 6.75
CA LEU A 17 -4.87 -0.15 6.16
C LEU A 17 -3.83 0.50 7.07
N MET A 18 -2.92 1.26 6.47
CA MET A 18 -1.88 2.00 7.17
C MET A 18 -2.17 3.49 7.08
N ALA A 19 -2.21 4.16 8.22
CA ALA A 19 -2.17 5.61 8.27
C ALA A 19 -0.71 6.05 8.14
N VAL A 20 -0.41 6.79 7.09
CA VAL A 20 0.91 7.41 6.86
C VAL A 20 0.84 8.83 7.37
N THR A 21 1.80 9.23 8.21
CA THR A 21 1.81 10.51 8.91
C THR A 21 3.24 11.05 9.05
N ASN A 22 3.38 12.34 9.20
CA ASN A 22 4.66 12.98 9.53
C ASN A 22 4.92 13.08 11.05
N LYS A 23 3.99 12.55 11.88
CA LYS A 23 4.07 12.58 13.34
C LYS A 23 4.56 11.25 13.87
N GLU A 24 5.59 11.25 14.69
CA GLU A 24 6.10 10.03 15.34
C GLU A 24 5.05 9.35 16.23
N HIS A 25 4.20 10.16 16.90
CA HIS A 25 3.11 9.67 17.73
C HIS A 25 1.76 10.02 17.10
N PHE A 26 1.27 9.15 16.24
CA PHE A 26 -0.05 9.28 15.65
C PHE A 26 -1.12 8.63 16.56
N ASN A 27 -2.21 9.35 16.80
CA ASN A 27 -3.33 8.84 17.59
C ASN A 27 -4.61 8.87 16.74
N GLU A 28 -5.11 7.69 16.37
CA GLU A 28 -6.29 7.54 15.54
C GLU A 28 -7.61 7.93 16.24
N SER A 29 -7.63 7.99 17.59
CA SER A 29 -8.81 8.38 18.33
C SER A 29 -9.04 9.90 18.35
N LYS A 30 -8.04 10.70 17.96
CA LYS A 30 -8.18 12.15 17.85
C LYS A 30 -8.81 12.55 16.52
N ALA A 31 -9.35 13.76 16.48
CA ALA A 31 -9.73 14.39 15.24
C ALA A 31 -8.46 14.67 14.39
N ASN A 32 -8.37 14.03 13.23
CA ASN A 32 -7.27 14.20 12.29
C ASN A 32 -7.83 14.67 10.95
N ARG A 33 -7.07 15.47 10.21
CA ARG A 33 -7.37 15.80 8.81
C ARG A 33 -6.72 14.76 7.92
N ILE A 34 -7.54 14.01 7.19
CA ILE A 34 -7.06 12.92 6.35
C ILE A 34 -7.18 13.27 4.87
N ALA A 35 -6.07 13.21 4.14
CA ALA A 35 -6.08 13.38 2.70
C ALA A 35 -6.56 12.10 1.99
N VAL A 36 -7.59 12.23 1.15
CA VAL A 36 -8.20 11.10 0.43
C VAL A 36 -8.37 11.46 -1.04
N PRO A 37 -7.87 10.63 -1.98
CA PRO A 37 -8.13 10.83 -3.40
C PRO A 37 -9.63 10.77 -3.71
N GLN A 38 -10.10 11.69 -4.54
CA GLN A 38 -11.53 11.84 -4.86
C GLN A 38 -12.16 10.57 -5.42
N ASN A 39 -11.39 9.80 -6.19
CA ASN A 39 -11.83 8.55 -6.81
C ASN A 39 -11.92 7.36 -5.83
N LYS A 40 -11.51 7.52 -4.56
CA LYS A 40 -11.53 6.47 -3.53
C LYS A 40 -12.80 6.50 -2.67
N LEU A 41 -13.97 6.40 -3.30
CA LEU A 41 -15.26 6.47 -2.60
C LEU A 41 -15.43 5.40 -1.51
N SER A 42 -14.93 4.19 -1.73
CA SER A 42 -14.96 3.11 -0.74
C SER A 42 -14.16 3.44 0.52
N LEU A 43 -13.00 4.10 0.34
CA LEU A 43 -12.18 4.56 1.45
C LEU A 43 -12.89 5.68 2.24
N LYS A 44 -13.52 6.63 1.56
CA LYS A 44 -14.31 7.69 2.21
C LYS A 44 -15.45 7.10 3.06
N LYS A 45 -16.18 6.10 2.53
CA LYS A 45 -17.24 5.40 3.29
C LYS A 45 -16.68 4.63 4.50
N TYR A 46 -15.54 3.97 4.33
CA TYR A 46 -14.86 3.29 5.43
C TYR A 46 -14.46 4.27 6.54
N LEU A 47 -13.84 5.38 6.18
CA LEU A 47 -13.43 6.41 7.14
C LEU A 47 -14.62 7.04 7.85
N ALA A 48 -15.67 7.40 7.12
CA ALA A 48 -16.90 7.96 7.73
C ALA A 48 -17.56 7.01 8.72
N PHE A 49 -17.42 5.68 8.51
CA PHE A 49 -18.00 4.68 9.40
C PHE A 49 -17.13 4.40 10.64
N TYR A 50 -15.82 4.22 10.47
CA TYR A 50 -14.94 3.82 11.58
C TYR A 50 -14.27 5.00 12.28
N TYR A 51 -14.13 6.14 11.61
CA TYR A 51 -13.44 7.34 12.09
C TYR A 51 -14.27 8.61 11.81
N PRO A 52 -15.51 8.69 12.33
CA PRO A 52 -16.41 9.81 12.05
C PRO A 52 -15.88 11.15 12.55
N GLN A 53 -14.90 11.14 13.47
CA GLN A 53 -14.23 12.32 14.00
C GLN A 53 -13.16 12.88 13.06
N TRP A 54 -12.81 12.16 11.99
CA TRP A 54 -11.77 12.61 11.04
C TRP A 54 -12.37 13.50 9.96
N GLU A 55 -11.68 14.59 9.65
CA GLU A 55 -12.04 15.49 8.56
C GLU A 55 -11.39 15.03 7.26
N ILE A 56 -12.18 14.79 6.21
CA ILE A 56 -11.69 14.37 4.91
C ILE A 56 -11.28 15.59 4.10
N VAL A 57 -10.01 15.63 3.68
CA VAL A 57 -9.45 16.60 2.75
C VAL A 57 -9.29 15.93 1.40
N ASP A 58 -10.04 16.38 0.41
CA ASP A 58 -9.98 15.81 -0.93
C ASP A 58 -8.69 16.18 -1.66
N CYS A 59 -8.13 15.23 -2.41
CA CYS A 59 -6.99 15.42 -3.30
C CYS A 59 -7.20 14.63 -4.60
N ASP A 60 -6.36 14.85 -5.60
CA ASP A 60 -6.50 14.17 -6.90
C ASP A 60 -5.78 12.83 -6.90
N THR A 61 -4.57 12.79 -6.37
CA THR A 61 -3.71 11.60 -6.36
C THR A 61 -3.16 11.29 -4.96
N GLN A 62 -2.58 10.10 -4.82
CA GLN A 62 -1.90 9.71 -3.58
C GLN A 62 -0.63 10.55 -3.33
N GLU A 63 0.06 10.98 -4.40
CA GLU A 63 1.20 11.88 -4.32
C GLU A 63 0.78 13.28 -3.83
N ASP A 64 -0.39 13.74 -4.22
CA ASP A 64 -0.91 15.03 -3.72
C ASP A 64 -1.32 14.92 -2.26
N ALA A 65 -1.80 13.76 -1.81
CA ALA A 65 -2.01 13.51 -0.38
C ALA A 65 -0.71 13.66 0.43
N ALA A 66 0.41 13.13 -0.08
CA ALA A 66 1.72 13.31 0.56
C ALA A 66 2.14 14.78 0.62
N LYS A 67 1.95 15.55 -0.46
CA LYS A 67 2.23 17.01 -0.47
C LYS A 67 1.35 17.80 0.50
N LEU A 68 0.07 17.41 0.64
CA LEU A 68 -0.83 18.04 1.62
C LEU A 68 -0.32 17.83 3.05
N MET A 69 0.30 16.69 3.34
CA MET A 69 0.94 16.44 4.63
C MET A 69 2.21 17.27 4.82
N GLU A 70 3.09 17.36 3.81
CA GLU A 70 4.30 18.20 3.87
C GLU A 70 3.96 19.68 4.15
N THR A 71 2.86 20.16 3.57
CA THR A 71 2.37 21.54 3.76
C THR A 71 1.54 21.72 5.03
N GLY A 72 1.35 20.68 5.84
CA GLY A 72 0.56 20.74 7.08
C GLY A 72 -0.95 20.92 6.85
N ARG A 73 -1.45 20.72 5.64
CA ARG A 73 -2.89 20.79 5.32
C ARG A 73 -3.64 19.51 5.65
N ALA A 74 -2.94 18.38 5.72
CA ALA A 74 -3.44 17.11 6.21
C ALA A 74 -2.51 16.57 7.30
N ASP A 75 -3.05 15.75 8.21
CA ASP A 75 -2.31 15.12 9.30
C ASP A 75 -1.88 13.70 8.94
N CYS A 76 -2.62 13.05 8.05
CA CYS A 76 -2.32 11.71 7.55
C CYS A 76 -3.00 11.45 6.20
N PHE A 77 -2.59 10.39 5.54
CA PHE A 77 -3.36 9.72 4.49
C PHE A 77 -3.33 8.20 4.73
N VAL A 78 -4.25 7.47 4.10
CA VAL A 78 -4.36 6.02 4.26
C VAL A 78 -3.95 5.29 2.99
N THR A 79 -3.15 4.25 3.16
CA THR A 79 -2.67 3.38 2.08
C THR A 79 -2.72 1.91 2.49
N GLU A 80 -2.52 1.03 1.53
CA GLU A 80 -2.31 -0.40 1.79
C GLU A 80 -0.87 -0.65 2.24
N ILE A 81 -0.65 -1.70 3.02
CA ILE A 81 0.68 -2.12 3.50
C ILE A 81 1.71 -2.21 2.38
N SER A 82 1.32 -2.70 1.20
CA SER A 82 2.22 -2.86 0.05
C SER A 82 2.79 -1.56 -0.52
N SER A 83 2.11 -0.44 -0.28
CA SER A 83 2.50 0.88 -0.80
C SER A 83 3.19 1.77 0.24
N GLU A 84 3.16 1.38 1.51
CA GLU A 84 3.66 2.15 2.64
C GLU A 84 5.15 2.45 2.53
N GLU A 85 5.95 1.44 2.20
CA GLU A 85 7.41 1.52 2.18
C GLU A 85 7.93 2.61 1.22
N ASN A 86 7.19 2.85 0.12
CA ASN A 86 7.53 3.89 -0.83
C ASN A 86 7.44 5.30 -0.21
N TYR A 87 6.43 5.54 0.62
CA TYR A 87 6.23 6.85 1.24
C TYR A 87 7.15 7.05 2.44
N SER A 88 7.37 6.03 3.25
CA SER A 88 8.32 6.06 4.35
C SER A 88 9.74 6.38 3.87
N LYS A 89 10.21 5.69 2.82
CA LYS A 89 11.55 5.93 2.24
C LYS A 89 11.68 7.28 1.53
N LYS A 90 10.65 7.69 0.79
CA LYS A 90 10.71 8.89 -0.05
C LYS A 90 10.58 10.19 0.75
N TYR A 91 9.70 10.19 1.76
CA TYR A 91 9.33 11.39 2.50
C TYR A 91 9.72 11.34 3.98
N GLY A 92 10.25 10.22 4.49
CA GLY A 92 10.55 10.04 5.91
C GLY A 92 9.31 9.99 6.80
N PHE A 93 8.17 9.59 6.25
CA PHE A 93 6.91 9.49 6.99
C PHE A 93 6.86 8.21 7.84
N TYR A 94 6.11 8.29 8.93
CA TYR A 94 5.80 7.14 9.79
C TYR A 94 4.53 6.47 9.31
N SER A 95 4.42 5.16 9.57
CA SER A 95 3.25 4.37 9.21
C SER A 95 2.70 3.65 10.43
N VAL A 96 1.42 3.80 10.66
CA VAL A 96 0.72 3.21 11.80
C VAL A 96 -0.45 2.36 11.29
N PRO A 97 -0.53 1.06 11.66
CA PRO A 97 -1.65 0.23 11.26
C PRO A 97 -2.94 0.71 11.91
N LEU A 98 -4.01 0.84 11.12
CA LEU A 98 -5.33 1.15 11.63
C LEU A 98 -5.94 -0.08 12.31
N LEU A 99 -6.66 0.13 13.42
CA LEU A 99 -7.25 -0.94 14.22
C LEU A 99 -8.36 -1.70 13.48
N ASN A 100 -9.07 -1.03 12.58
CA ASN A 100 -10.20 -1.63 11.87
C ASN A 100 -9.77 -2.22 10.52
N PRO A 101 -9.72 -3.56 10.37
CA PRO A 101 -9.32 -4.16 9.12
C PRO A 101 -10.41 -4.08 8.06
N VAL A 102 -10.01 -3.95 6.80
CA VAL A 102 -10.90 -4.05 5.65
C VAL A 102 -11.10 -5.51 5.28
N LYS A 103 -12.37 -5.93 5.21
CA LYS A 103 -12.76 -7.28 4.80
C LYS A 103 -13.25 -7.24 3.36
N SER A 104 -12.63 -8.06 2.51
CA SER A 104 -13.03 -8.23 1.11
C SER A 104 -13.90 -9.47 0.94
N CYS A 105 -14.93 -9.37 0.11
CA CYS A 105 -15.81 -10.46 -0.27
C CYS A 105 -16.16 -10.36 -1.76
N PHE A 106 -16.69 -11.42 -2.35
CA PHE A 106 -17.31 -11.32 -3.65
C PHE A 106 -18.76 -10.87 -3.51
N ALA A 107 -19.19 -9.97 -4.40
CA ALA A 107 -20.58 -9.54 -4.53
C ALA A 107 -21.26 -10.36 -5.62
N VAL A 108 -22.41 -10.94 -5.30
CA VAL A 108 -23.25 -11.73 -6.19
C VAL A 108 -24.61 -11.06 -6.28
N LYS A 109 -25.24 -11.08 -7.46
CA LYS A 109 -26.61 -10.57 -7.63
C LYS A 109 -27.55 -11.23 -6.62
N SER A 110 -28.36 -10.44 -5.90
CA SER A 110 -29.36 -10.95 -4.98
C SER A 110 -30.30 -11.95 -5.67
N GLY A 111 -30.62 -13.04 -4.97
CA GLY A 111 -31.43 -14.15 -5.50
C GLY A 111 -30.62 -15.26 -6.16
N ASN A 112 -29.34 -15.07 -6.48
CA ASN A 112 -28.50 -16.15 -7.00
C ASN A 112 -27.89 -16.99 -5.86
N CYS A 113 -28.77 -17.69 -5.13
CA CYS A 113 -28.38 -18.48 -3.96
C CYS A 113 -27.44 -19.66 -4.32
N SER A 114 -27.58 -20.22 -5.50
CA SER A 114 -26.73 -21.33 -5.97
C SER A 114 -25.28 -20.87 -6.12
N LEU A 115 -25.02 -19.76 -6.81
CA LEU A 115 -23.68 -19.21 -6.98
C LEU A 115 -23.08 -18.79 -5.65
N LEU A 116 -23.87 -18.14 -4.80
CA LEU A 116 -23.44 -17.74 -3.47
C LEU A 116 -23.00 -18.94 -2.62
N SER A 117 -23.79 -20.03 -2.67
CA SER A 117 -23.47 -21.27 -1.95
C SER A 117 -22.18 -21.93 -2.45
N ILE A 118 -22.01 -22.01 -3.78
CA ILE A 118 -20.80 -22.56 -4.40
C ILE A 118 -19.57 -21.76 -3.98
N LEU A 119 -19.63 -20.42 -4.11
CA LEU A 119 -18.52 -19.55 -3.74
C LEU A 119 -18.18 -19.68 -2.25
N ASN A 120 -19.17 -19.71 -1.38
CA ASN A 120 -18.94 -19.86 0.05
C ASN A 120 -18.31 -21.21 0.42
N LYS A 121 -18.73 -22.31 -0.24
CA LYS A 121 -18.11 -23.63 -0.08
C LYS A 121 -16.66 -23.62 -0.56
N THR A 122 -16.39 -23.01 -1.71
CA THR A 122 -15.04 -22.90 -2.25
C THR A 122 -14.13 -22.06 -1.33
N ILE A 123 -14.62 -20.94 -0.79
CA ILE A 123 -13.87 -20.10 0.14
C ILE A 123 -13.51 -20.88 1.41
N LYS A 124 -14.46 -21.66 1.96
CA LYS A 124 -14.22 -22.51 3.14
C LYS A 124 -13.26 -23.66 2.87
N ALA A 125 -13.26 -24.23 1.66
CA ALA A 125 -12.40 -25.34 1.29
C ALA A 125 -10.95 -24.92 1.01
N LYS A 126 -10.70 -23.64 0.76
CA LYS A 126 -9.32 -23.15 0.52
C LYS A 126 -8.53 -23.03 1.81
N PRO A 127 -7.28 -23.52 1.85
CA PRO A 127 -6.36 -23.25 2.96
C PRO A 127 -6.16 -21.73 3.09
N ILE A 128 -6.30 -21.19 4.31
CA ILE A 128 -6.12 -19.77 4.62
C ILE A 128 -4.77 -19.25 4.10
N ASN A 129 -3.74 -20.07 4.17
CA ASN A 129 -2.38 -19.72 3.76
C ASN A 129 -2.18 -19.58 2.25
N LEU A 130 -3.04 -20.20 1.42
CA LEU A 130 -2.89 -20.14 -0.04
C LEU A 130 -3.12 -18.74 -0.57
N LEU A 131 -4.15 -18.06 -0.09
CA LEU A 131 -4.48 -16.71 -0.56
C LEU A 131 -3.45 -15.69 -0.04
N ALA A 132 -3.07 -15.80 1.24
CA ALA A 132 -2.02 -14.96 1.84
C ALA A 132 -0.68 -15.13 1.12
N GLY A 133 -0.28 -16.38 0.82
CA GLY A 133 0.93 -16.66 0.07
C GLY A 133 0.91 -16.10 -1.35
N SER A 134 -0.22 -16.24 -2.06
CA SER A 134 -0.37 -15.72 -3.42
C SER A 134 -0.30 -14.19 -3.46
N ILE A 135 -0.91 -13.50 -2.50
CA ILE A 135 -0.85 -12.04 -2.39
C ILE A 135 0.57 -11.59 -2.03
N ALA A 136 1.23 -12.26 -1.09
CA ALA A 136 2.61 -11.95 -0.73
C ALA A 136 3.57 -12.14 -1.92
N MET A 137 3.41 -13.21 -2.71
CA MET A 137 4.17 -13.43 -3.95
C MET A 137 3.89 -12.35 -5.00
N TYR A 138 2.64 -11.96 -5.17
CA TYR A 138 2.28 -10.88 -6.10
C TYR A 138 2.89 -9.55 -5.66
N GLN A 139 2.80 -9.21 -4.40
CA GLN A 139 3.38 -7.98 -3.83
C GLN A 139 4.91 -7.97 -3.95
N SER A 140 5.58 -9.09 -3.70
CA SER A 140 7.02 -9.19 -3.87
C SER A 140 7.47 -9.09 -5.33
N SER A 141 6.71 -9.67 -6.28
CA SER A 141 7.01 -9.60 -7.71
C SER A 141 6.64 -8.26 -8.35
N ALA A 142 5.70 -7.52 -7.76
CA ALA A 142 5.37 -6.16 -8.20
C ALA A 142 6.46 -5.14 -7.85
N ARG A 143 7.38 -5.48 -6.97
CA ARG A 143 8.52 -4.64 -6.59
C ARG A 143 9.61 -4.69 -7.67
N LYS A 144 9.40 -3.93 -8.73
CA LYS A 144 10.45 -3.69 -9.73
C LYS A 144 11.48 -2.75 -9.14
N VAL A 145 12.61 -3.31 -8.70
CA VAL A 145 13.78 -2.51 -8.34
C VAL A 145 14.28 -1.82 -9.62
N THR A 146 14.16 -0.50 -9.69
CA THR A 146 14.71 0.26 -10.80
C THR A 146 16.24 0.30 -10.69
N LEU A 147 16.94 0.41 -11.83
CA LEU A 147 18.41 0.54 -11.83
C LEU A 147 18.85 1.73 -10.95
N SER A 148 18.09 2.80 -10.95
CA SER A 148 18.34 3.98 -10.11
C SER A 148 18.25 3.69 -8.62
N GLU A 149 17.26 2.92 -8.18
CA GLU A 149 17.13 2.48 -6.78
C GLU A 149 18.25 1.53 -6.40
N PHE A 150 18.58 0.55 -7.27
CA PHE A 150 19.69 -0.35 -7.03
C PHE A 150 21.00 0.39 -6.84
N ILE A 151 21.30 1.40 -7.69
CA ILE A 151 22.52 2.22 -7.58
C ILE A 151 22.52 3.04 -6.29
N LYS A 152 21.38 3.60 -5.87
CA LYS A 152 21.29 4.36 -4.62
C LYS A 152 21.49 3.47 -3.39
N ASP A 153 20.84 2.33 -3.36
CA ASP A 153 20.92 1.41 -2.22
C ASP A 153 22.29 0.72 -2.09
N ASN A 154 23.03 0.60 -3.22
CA ASN A 154 24.33 -0.05 -3.27
C ASN A 154 25.45 0.90 -3.74
N PHE A 155 25.31 2.20 -3.45
CA PHE A 155 26.21 3.25 -3.98
C PHE A 155 27.70 2.93 -3.78
N PHE A 156 28.10 2.53 -2.58
CA PHE A 156 29.50 2.19 -2.29
C PHE A 156 30.00 0.96 -3.06
N MET A 157 29.16 -0.06 -3.25
CA MET A 157 29.51 -1.24 -4.04
C MET A 157 29.68 -0.89 -5.53
N VAL A 158 28.76 -0.10 -6.07
CA VAL A 158 28.84 0.34 -7.48
C VAL A 158 30.09 1.20 -7.71
N LEU A 159 30.40 2.10 -6.78
CA LEU A 159 31.59 2.94 -6.85
C LEU A 159 32.87 2.12 -6.76
N LEU A 160 32.92 1.10 -5.91
CA LEU A 160 34.09 0.21 -5.77
C LEU A 160 34.30 -0.62 -7.02
N ILE A 161 33.24 -1.22 -7.60
CA ILE A 161 33.32 -2.00 -8.83
C ILE A 161 33.76 -1.11 -10.01
N SER A 162 33.20 0.10 -10.12
CA SER A 162 33.58 1.03 -11.18
C SER A 162 35.05 1.49 -11.08
N SER A 163 35.54 1.74 -9.85
CA SER A 163 36.95 2.11 -9.64
C SER A 163 37.93 1.00 -10.01
N ILE A 164 37.60 -0.26 -9.68
CA ILE A 164 38.40 -1.43 -10.07
C ILE A 164 38.43 -1.57 -11.61
N ALA A 165 37.27 -1.39 -12.25
CA ALA A 165 37.19 -1.48 -13.72
C ALA A 165 38.07 -0.40 -14.40
N VAL A 166 38.02 0.84 -13.91
CA VAL A 166 38.85 1.94 -14.41
C VAL A 166 40.34 1.64 -14.20
N ALA A 167 40.73 1.16 -13.03
CA ALA A 167 42.12 0.79 -12.75
C ALA A 167 42.62 -0.33 -13.67
N ALA A 168 41.80 -1.34 -13.93
CA ALA A 168 42.14 -2.43 -14.87
C ALA A 168 42.34 -1.92 -16.29
N VAL A 169 41.49 -1.02 -16.75
CA VAL A 169 41.62 -0.38 -18.08
C VAL A 169 42.93 0.44 -18.15
N LEU A 170 43.25 1.23 -17.16
CA LEU A 170 44.47 2.01 -17.10
C LEU A 170 45.72 1.13 -17.12
N LEU A 171 45.72 0.02 -16.37
CA LEU A 171 46.83 -0.95 -16.37
C LEU A 171 46.99 -1.64 -17.72
N THR A 172 45.93 -1.93 -18.45
CA THR A 172 46.02 -2.49 -19.79
C THR A 172 46.60 -1.50 -20.82
N ILE A 173 46.20 -0.23 -20.74
CA ILE A 173 46.73 0.84 -21.58
C ILE A 173 48.23 1.04 -21.29
N LEU A 174 48.63 1.08 -20.01
CA LEU A 174 50.05 1.21 -19.63
C LEU A 174 50.94 0.05 -20.10
N LYS A 175 50.38 -1.16 -20.23
CA LYS A 175 51.09 -2.32 -20.76
C LYS A 175 51.19 -2.32 -22.28
N LEU A 176 50.34 -1.60 -22.99
CA LEU A 176 50.32 -1.49 -24.45
C LEU A 176 51.17 -0.33 -24.97
N LEU A 177 51.50 0.64 -24.13
CA LEU A 177 52.45 1.71 -24.35
C LEU A 177 53.87 1.27 -24.00
#